data_b780cf21af9cdb208d110294b760f412
#
_entry.id   b780cf21af9cdb208d110294b760f412
#
_cell.length_a   1.000
_cell.length_b   1.000
_cell.length_c   1.000
_cell.angle_alpha   90.00
_cell.angle_beta   90.00
_cell.angle_gamma   90.00
#
_symmetry.space_group_name_H-M   'P 1'
#
loop_
_entity.id
_entity.type
_entity.pdbx_description
1 polymer ?
#
loop_
_entity_poly.entity_id
_entity_poly.type
_entity_poly.pdbx_seq_one_letter_code
_entity_poly.pdbx_strand_id
1 'polypeptide(L)'
;MLLDKCRSFSAADDARALGLYPYYPGSQGPSGRGQVVLDGAEVCMLGSNDYRALSSNPQIIGAAQDALALYGTSATGPRHRSGNLDLHEELEADLADFFGFEAALVFSTGYMANFGVVSCLAGRDDMVLVDERAHASLVDGARLAGANGARVLSYRHRSPEDLADHLAAAPERPSLVVTEGLFADSGRAAPVAQIVEVCERYGATLLVDESHGVGLLGRGRGVIHESGMAGRAPLVTLSFGTSLASQGGAVLADARTVDYLRHHCRPQLFAAGLSPAETAAAHASLREIMRQADRIPDAVTAAEHLRAALEALGFDVEPSIGPIIPVRFPDEQGMLSAQRLLLDHGIYANAVLAAAGAGHRLRVVCTDAHTPEALDAVIGVFGQLREKLIPQRRQPD
;
A
#
# COMPACT_ATOMS: atom_id res chain seq x y z
N MET A 1 9.63 20.27 -29.18
CA MET A 1 10.05 20.95 -27.91
C MET A 1 9.71 20.07 -26.71
N LEU A 2 10.20 20.36 -25.49
CA LEU A 2 9.99 19.50 -24.32
C LEU A 2 8.52 19.17 -24.02
N LEU A 3 7.62 20.13 -24.22
CA LEU A 3 6.18 19.98 -23.96
C LEU A 3 5.38 19.32 -25.09
N ASP A 4 6.00 18.99 -26.22
CA ASP A 4 5.25 18.40 -27.35
C ASP A 4 4.73 17.00 -27.01
N LYS A 5 5.48 16.23 -26.20
CA LYS A 5 5.00 14.96 -25.65
C LYS A 5 3.72 15.08 -24.81
N CYS A 6 3.53 16.22 -24.13
CA CYS A 6 2.31 16.46 -23.34
C CYS A 6 1.14 16.82 -24.26
N ARG A 7 1.41 17.59 -25.33
CA ARG A 7 0.40 17.99 -26.31
C ARG A 7 -0.05 16.86 -27.22
N SER A 8 0.84 15.89 -27.48
CA SER A 8 0.54 14.70 -28.27
C SER A 8 -0.03 13.53 -27.48
N PHE A 9 -0.22 13.69 -26.15
CA PHE A 9 -0.79 12.65 -25.30
C PHE A 9 -2.31 12.55 -25.54
N SER A 10 -2.75 11.47 -26.18
CA SER A 10 -4.16 11.24 -26.57
C SER A 10 -4.83 10.11 -25.80
N ALA A 11 -4.09 9.23 -25.13
CA ALA A 11 -4.64 8.02 -24.50
C ALA A 11 -5.82 8.29 -23.55
N ALA A 12 -5.78 9.41 -22.80
CA ALA A 12 -6.88 9.80 -21.93
C ALA A 12 -8.12 10.26 -22.72
N ASP A 13 -7.91 10.94 -23.85
CA ASP A 13 -9.00 11.41 -24.71
C ASP A 13 -9.64 10.26 -25.48
N ASP A 14 -8.83 9.29 -25.91
CA ASP A 14 -9.30 8.06 -26.54
C ASP A 14 -10.16 7.24 -25.56
N ALA A 15 -9.72 7.10 -24.30
CA ALA A 15 -10.51 6.44 -23.26
C ALA A 15 -11.82 7.17 -22.94
N ARG A 16 -11.81 8.50 -22.91
CA ARG A 16 -13.04 9.32 -22.73
C ARG A 16 -14.00 9.17 -23.89
N ALA A 17 -13.50 9.17 -25.12
CA ALA A 17 -14.31 8.99 -26.33
C ALA A 17 -15.04 7.63 -26.35
N LEU A 18 -14.42 6.60 -25.75
CA LEU A 18 -15.00 5.26 -25.59
C LEU A 18 -15.90 5.14 -24.35
N GLY A 19 -15.99 6.17 -23.48
CA GLY A 19 -16.70 6.10 -22.20
C GLY A 19 -16.03 5.17 -21.17
N LEU A 20 -14.76 4.85 -21.36
CA LEU A 20 -13.99 3.90 -20.54
C LEU A 20 -12.87 4.58 -19.72
N TYR A 21 -12.96 5.91 -19.51
CA TYR A 21 -11.97 6.64 -18.70
C TYR A 21 -12.10 6.30 -17.20
N PRO A 22 -11.13 5.60 -16.60
CA PRO A 22 -11.27 5.04 -15.24
C PRO A 22 -10.70 5.95 -14.15
N TYR A 23 -10.12 7.11 -14.53
CA TYR A 23 -9.33 7.92 -13.61
C TYR A 23 -10.13 9.08 -13.02
N TYR A 24 -9.76 9.45 -11.78
CA TYR A 24 -10.24 10.64 -11.08
C TYR A 24 -11.77 10.74 -10.96
N PRO A 25 -12.50 9.66 -10.57
CA PRO A 25 -13.92 9.81 -10.27
C PRO A 25 -14.10 10.78 -9.09
N GLY A 26 -15.08 11.68 -9.20
CA GLY A 26 -15.33 12.68 -8.17
C GLY A 26 -16.04 12.08 -6.95
N SER A 27 -15.32 11.88 -5.84
CA SER A 27 -15.91 11.40 -4.59
C SER A 27 -16.50 12.57 -3.78
N GLN A 28 -17.76 12.41 -3.37
CA GLN A 28 -18.48 13.34 -2.50
C GLN A 28 -18.51 12.85 -1.03
N GLY A 29 -17.76 11.80 -0.73
CA GLY A 29 -17.65 11.23 0.61
C GLY A 29 -18.52 10.01 0.86
N PRO A 30 -18.46 9.43 2.07
CA PRO A 30 -19.25 8.26 2.44
C PRO A 30 -20.74 8.60 2.50
N SER A 31 -21.60 7.71 2.00
CA SER A 31 -23.05 7.79 2.08
C SER A 31 -23.66 6.74 3.03
N GLY A 32 -22.89 5.72 3.37
CA GLY A 32 -23.25 4.63 4.25
C GLY A 32 -22.08 3.72 4.54
N ARG A 33 -22.34 2.64 5.24
CA ARG A 33 -21.31 1.65 5.56
C ARG A 33 -20.86 0.92 4.28
N GLY A 34 -19.59 1.10 3.88
CA GLY A 34 -19.04 0.54 2.65
C GLY A 34 -19.55 1.20 1.36
N GLN A 35 -20.25 2.32 1.45
CA GLN A 35 -20.81 3.06 0.34
C GLN A 35 -20.26 4.47 0.27
N VAL A 36 -20.09 4.98 -0.95
CA VAL A 36 -19.68 6.35 -1.23
C VAL A 36 -20.49 6.92 -2.38
N VAL A 37 -20.58 8.24 -2.47
CA VAL A 37 -21.11 8.92 -3.63
C VAL A 37 -19.97 9.25 -4.59
N LEU A 38 -19.98 8.65 -5.79
CA LEU A 38 -19.04 8.94 -6.88
C LEU A 38 -19.79 9.54 -8.05
N ASP A 39 -19.36 10.73 -8.52
CA ASP A 39 -19.97 11.46 -9.63
C ASP A 39 -21.50 11.57 -9.49
N GLY A 40 -22.00 11.74 -8.26
CA GLY A 40 -23.41 11.87 -7.92
C GLY A 40 -24.19 10.56 -7.80
N ALA A 41 -23.56 9.40 -7.97
CA ALA A 41 -24.19 8.09 -7.81
C ALA A 41 -23.65 7.37 -6.56
N GLU A 42 -24.56 6.74 -5.79
CA GLU A 42 -24.15 5.89 -4.67
C GLU A 42 -23.63 4.55 -5.17
N VAL A 43 -22.46 4.13 -4.68
CA VAL A 43 -21.81 2.88 -5.08
C VAL A 43 -21.26 2.13 -3.87
N CYS A 44 -21.27 0.81 -3.94
CA CYS A 44 -20.49 -0.07 -3.06
C CYS A 44 -19.01 0.10 -3.40
N MET A 45 -18.19 0.54 -2.43
CA MET A 45 -16.80 0.93 -2.65
C MET A 45 -15.85 -0.26 -2.44
N LEU A 46 -15.63 -1.03 -3.47
CA LEU A 46 -14.65 -2.13 -3.49
C LEU A 46 -13.28 -1.68 -4.06
N GLY A 47 -12.94 -0.42 -3.91
CA GLY A 47 -11.67 0.17 -4.40
C GLY A 47 -10.86 0.89 -3.31
N SER A 48 -11.38 1.01 -2.07
CA SER A 48 -10.73 1.76 -1.01
C SER A 48 -9.57 1.00 -0.37
N ASN A 49 -8.51 1.72 0.02
CA ASN A 49 -7.45 1.21 0.87
C ASN A 49 -7.72 1.39 2.37
N ASP A 50 -8.86 1.98 2.75
CA ASP A 50 -9.29 2.08 4.15
C ASP A 50 -9.81 0.71 4.65
N TYR A 51 -8.89 -0.26 4.74
CA TYR A 51 -9.21 -1.66 5.03
C TYR A 51 -10.00 -1.84 6.32
N ARG A 52 -9.68 -1.05 7.34
CA ARG A 52 -10.31 -1.10 8.66
C ARG A 52 -11.53 -0.21 8.78
N ALA A 53 -11.93 0.48 7.68
CA ALA A 53 -13.05 1.43 7.65
C ALA A 53 -12.98 2.49 8.76
N LEU A 54 -11.77 2.99 9.06
CA LEU A 54 -11.52 3.93 10.13
C LEU A 54 -11.65 5.39 9.72
N SER A 55 -11.61 5.71 8.43
CA SER A 55 -11.69 7.10 7.94
C SER A 55 -13.00 7.82 8.29
N SER A 56 -14.08 7.07 8.52
CA SER A 56 -15.37 7.61 8.96
C SER A 56 -15.69 7.34 10.44
N ASN A 57 -14.73 6.82 11.22
CA ASN A 57 -14.94 6.56 12.64
C ASN A 57 -15.03 7.87 13.43
N PRO A 58 -16.15 8.11 14.17
CA PRO A 58 -16.34 9.37 14.91
C PRO A 58 -15.25 9.68 15.93
N GLN A 59 -14.64 8.67 16.56
CA GLN A 59 -13.56 8.87 17.54
C GLN A 59 -12.29 9.38 16.85
N ILE A 60 -11.98 8.88 15.66
CA ILE A 60 -10.80 9.29 14.87
C ILE A 60 -11.03 10.70 14.31
N ILE A 61 -12.23 10.98 13.79
CA ILE A 61 -12.61 12.32 13.35
C ILE A 61 -12.51 13.31 14.51
N GLY A 62 -13.01 12.94 15.70
CA GLY A 62 -12.91 13.76 16.91
C GLY A 62 -11.47 14.08 17.30
N ALA A 63 -10.58 13.08 17.28
CA ALA A 63 -9.16 13.28 17.56
C ALA A 63 -8.49 14.27 16.58
N ALA A 64 -8.83 14.18 15.29
CA ALA A 64 -8.36 15.12 14.28
C ALA A 64 -8.89 16.54 14.51
N GLN A 65 -10.16 16.69 14.90
CA GLN A 65 -10.77 17.99 15.20
C GLN A 65 -10.13 18.63 16.43
N ASP A 66 -9.91 17.88 17.51
CA ASP A 66 -9.26 18.35 18.72
C ASP A 66 -7.83 18.82 18.44
N ALA A 67 -7.08 18.07 17.62
CA ALA A 67 -5.74 18.46 17.20
C ALA A 67 -5.75 19.73 16.35
N LEU A 68 -6.72 19.91 15.45
CA LEU A 68 -6.89 21.16 14.71
C LEU A 68 -7.18 22.34 15.63
N ALA A 69 -8.01 22.16 16.65
CA ALA A 69 -8.34 23.21 17.59
C ALA A 69 -7.14 23.63 18.46
N LEU A 70 -6.28 22.68 18.82
CA LEU A 70 -5.12 22.91 19.70
C LEU A 70 -3.91 23.44 18.96
N TYR A 71 -3.53 22.83 17.82
CA TYR A 71 -2.28 23.09 17.11
C TYR A 71 -2.44 23.91 15.82
N GLY A 72 -3.68 24.13 15.37
CA GLY A 72 -3.96 24.75 14.08
C GLY A 72 -3.82 23.74 12.92
N THR A 73 -3.77 24.26 11.68
CA THR A 73 -3.86 23.45 10.46
C THR A 73 -2.54 22.85 9.98
N SER A 74 -1.41 23.28 10.53
CA SER A 74 -0.08 22.90 10.02
C SER A 74 1.00 22.97 11.09
N ALA A 75 1.99 22.11 11.00
CA ALA A 75 3.22 22.21 11.79
C ALA A 75 4.13 23.39 11.38
N THR A 76 3.80 24.08 10.27
CA THR A 76 4.43 25.34 9.77
C THR A 76 5.93 25.27 9.47
N GLY A 77 6.55 24.10 9.49
CA GLY A 77 7.97 23.93 9.16
C GLY A 77 8.46 22.50 9.22
N PRO A 78 9.69 22.26 8.81
CA PRO A 78 10.33 20.96 8.96
C PRO A 78 10.54 20.59 10.43
N ARG A 79 10.44 19.28 10.72
CA ARG A 79 10.54 18.76 12.10
C ARG A 79 11.89 19.11 12.78
N HIS A 80 13.00 19.10 12.04
CA HIS A 80 14.32 19.45 12.60
C HIS A 80 14.48 20.92 12.99
N ARG A 81 13.45 21.75 12.77
CA ARG A 81 13.44 23.18 13.15
C ARG A 81 12.25 23.47 14.06
N SER A 82 11.17 23.99 13.50
CA SER A 82 9.99 24.48 14.24
C SER A 82 8.75 23.61 14.08
N GLY A 83 8.78 22.60 13.23
CA GLY A 83 7.61 21.79 12.89
C GLY A 83 7.54 20.43 13.62
N ASN A 84 8.27 20.26 14.74
CA ASN A 84 8.16 19.05 15.55
C ASN A 84 7.10 19.26 16.64
N LEU A 85 6.05 18.48 16.58
CA LEU A 85 4.97 18.49 17.57
C LEU A 85 5.13 17.28 18.52
N ASP A 86 4.66 17.42 19.75
CA ASP A 86 4.54 16.30 20.71
C ASP A 86 3.69 15.17 20.16
N LEU A 87 2.62 15.46 19.39
CA LEU A 87 1.83 14.47 18.66
C LEU A 87 2.68 13.55 17.76
N HIS A 88 3.72 14.10 17.12
CA HIS A 88 4.62 13.27 16.30
C HIS A 88 5.40 12.28 17.16
N GLU A 89 5.91 12.75 18.30
CA GLU A 89 6.72 11.94 19.21
C GLU A 89 5.88 10.87 19.91
N GLU A 90 4.63 11.19 20.29
CA GLU A 90 3.68 10.21 20.84
C GLU A 90 3.34 9.12 19.83
N LEU A 91 3.05 9.49 18.57
CA LEU A 91 2.78 8.52 17.50
C LEU A 91 4.02 7.65 17.22
N GLU A 92 5.22 8.23 17.18
CA GLU A 92 6.48 7.50 17.00
C GLU A 92 6.72 6.49 18.13
N ALA A 93 6.46 6.88 19.38
CA ALA A 93 6.60 6.00 20.54
C ALA A 93 5.62 4.82 20.48
N ASP A 94 4.33 5.08 20.22
CA ASP A 94 3.31 4.03 20.13
C ASP A 94 3.54 3.09 18.92
N LEU A 95 4.03 3.61 17.78
CA LEU A 95 4.45 2.80 16.63
C LEU A 95 5.62 1.88 16.98
N ALA A 96 6.67 2.42 17.60
CA ALA A 96 7.83 1.65 17.98
C ALA A 96 7.46 0.52 18.96
N ASP A 97 6.68 0.83 20.00
CA ASP A 97 6.21 -0.14 20.98
C ASP A 97 5.35 -1.24 20.33
N PHE A 98 4.35 -0.85 19.53
CA PHE A 98 3.44 -1.81 18.90
C PHE A 98 4.17 -2.79 17.97
N PHE A 99 5.12 -2.34 17.19
CA PHE A 99 5.87 -3.19 16.27
C PHE A 99 7.09 -3.86 16.89
N GLY A 100 7.48 -3.46 18.11
CA GLY A 100 8.62 -4.02 18.83
C GLY A 100 9.98 -3.52 18.31
N PHE A 101 10.07 -2.26 17.90
CA PHE A 101 11.29 -1.58 17.50
C PHE A 101 11.75 -0.59 18.59
N GLU A 102 13.04 -0.19 18.55
CA GLU A 102 13.55 0.80 19.49
C GLU A 102 13.06 2.21 19.20
N ALA A 103 12.81 2.54 17.92
CA ALA A 103 12.38 3.86 17.52
C ALA A 103 11.59 3.85 16.21
N ALA A 104 10.83 4.93 15.99
CA ALA A 104 10.15 5.23 14.75
C ALA A 104 10.44 6.68 14.32
N LEU A 105 10.24 6.97 13.02
CA LEU A 105 10.31 8.31 12.46
C LEU A 105 9.15 8.53 11.50
N VAL A 106 8.30 9.51 11.79
CA VAL A 106 7.13 9.87 10.99
C VAL A 106 7.49 10.81 9.86
N PHE A 107 6.93 10.56 8.68
CA PHE A 107 7.05 11.33 7.45
C PHE A 107 5.69 11.88 7.00
N SER A 108 5.70 12.92 6.16
CA SER A 108 4.47 13.52 5.62
C SER A 108 3.69 12.58 4.69
N THR A 109 4.33 11.58 4.08
CA THR A 109 3.68 10.52 3.31
C THR A 109 4.47 9.21 3.37
N GLY A 110 3.81 8.06 3.16
CA GLY A 110 4.49 6.77 2.99
C GLY A 110 5.45 6.75 1.81
N TYR A 111 5.11 7.49 0.72
CA TYR A 111 6.02 7.64 -0.41
C TYR A 111 7.36 8.27 0.01
N MET A 112 7.31 9.35 0.81
CA MET A 112 8.51 10.01 1.32
C MET A 112 9.29 9.15 2.32
N ALA A 113 8.61 8.33 3.12
CA ALA A 113 9.27 7.37 4.00
C ALA A 113 10.10 6.37 3.18
N ASN A 114 9.50 5.66 2.24
CA ASN A 114 10.19 4.71 1.37
C ASN A 114 11.32 5.34 0.57
N PHE A 115 10.99 6.39 -0.18
CA PHE A 115 11.95 7.14 -1.01
C PHE A 115 13.13 7.65 -0.19
N GLY A 116 12.83 8.24 0.97
CA GLY A 116 13.82 8.85 1.83
C GLY A 116 14.74 7.83 2.50
N VAL A 117 14.19 6.76 3.04
CA VAL A 117 14.95 5.72 3.73
C VAL A 117 15.90 5.02 2.76
N VAL A 118 15.39 4.54 1.62
CA VAL A 118 16.21 3.81 0.63
C VAL A 118 17.32 4.72 0.08
N SER A 119 17.00 5.95 -0.31
CA SER A 119 17.99 6.89 -0.89
C SER A 119 18.98 7.46 0.12
N CYS A 120 18.65 7.43 1.42
CA CYS A 120 19.51 7.94 2.49
C CYS A 120 20.49 6.87 3.00
N LEU A 121 20.07 5.61 3.07
CA LEU A 121 20.88 4.53 3.65
C LEU A 121 21.87 3.94 2.66
N ALA A 122 21.58 3.95 1.35
CA ALA A 122 22.45 3.39 0.34
C ALA A 122 23.12 4.48 -0.50
N GLY A 123 24.43 4.34 -0.72
CA GLY A 123 25.24 5.28 -1.48
C GLY A 123 26.38 4.61 -2.21
N ARG A 124 27.49 5.35 -2.40
CA ARG A 124 28.68 4.85 -3.09
C ARG A 124 29.17 3.56 -2.42
N ASP A 125 29.51 2.59 -3.23
CA ASP A 125 30.01 1.27 -2.84
C ASP A 125 28.98 0.30 -2.24
N ASP A 126 27.73 0.74 -2.03
CA ASP A 126 26.64 -0.11 -1.60
C ASP A 126 25.88 -0.73 -2.78
N MET A 127 25.09 -1.77 -2.51
CA MET A 127 24.17 -2.39 -3.45
C MET A 127 22.73 -2.29 -2.94
N VAL A 128 21.79 -1.94 -3.82
CA VAL A 128 20.35 -2.00 -3.54
C VAL A 128 19.72 -3.06 -4.42
N LEU A 129 19.08 -4.03 -3.81
CA LEU A 129 18.33 -5.11 -4.46
C LEU A 129 16.84 -4.90 -4.23
N VAL A 130 16.10 -4.59 -5.30
CA VAL A 130 14.66 -4.27 -5.22
C VAL A 130 13.85 -5.37 -5.89
N ASP A 131 12.78 -5.84 -5.24
CA ASP A 131 11.80 -6.71 -5.90
C ASP A 131 11.26 -6.01 -7.16
N GLU A 132 11.24 -6.71 -8.30
CA GLU A 132 10.87 -6.11 -9.59
C GLU A 132 9.44 -5.54 -9.64
N ARG A 133 8.59 -5.90 -8.68
CA ARG A 133 7.22 -5.38 -8.53
C ARG A 133 7.03 -4.52 -7.29
N ALA A 134 8.11 -4.07 -6.66
CA ALA A 134 8.02 -3.16 -5.53
C ALA A 134 7.36 -1.85 -5.92
N HIS A 135 6.67 -1.24 -4.95
CA HIS A 135 5.99 0.04 -5.11
C HIS A 135 6.93 1.13 -5.66
N ALA A 136 6.38 2.02 -6.49
CA ALA A 136 7.14 3.07 -7.16
C ALA A 136 8.05 3.90 -6.21
N SER A 137 7.61 4.16 -4.98
CA SER A 137 8.40 4.89 -3.98
C SER A 137 9.70 4.19 -3.58
N LEU A 138 9.69 2.87 -3.49
CA LEU A 138 10.87 2.05 -3.22
C LEU A 138 11.82 2.06 -4.42
N VAL A 139 11.27 1.89 -5.61
CA VAL A 139 12.02 1.94 -6.87
C VAL A 139 12.65 3.31 -7.09
N ASP A 140 11.92 4.40 -6.84
CA ASP A 140 12.46 5.75 -7.01
C ASP A 140 13.50 6.11 -5.95
N GLY A 141 13.34 5.60 -4.72
CA GLY A 141 14.38 5.67 -3.68
C GLY A 141 15.67 4.96 -4.11
N ALA A 142 15.55 3.76 -4.68
CA ALA A 142 16.68 3.01 -5.22
C ALA A 142 17.34 3.71 -6.42
N ARG A 143 16.56 4.29 -7.32
CA ARG A 143 17.09 5.10 -8.44
C ARG A 143 17.91 6.29 -7.95
N LEU A 144 17.43 6.99 -6.91
CA LEU A 144 18.20 8.09 -6.32
C LEU A 144 19.47 7.58 -5.62
N ALA A 145 19.40 6.46 -4.89
CA ALA A 145 20.60 5.81 -4.36
C ALA A 145 21.62 5.48 -5.46
N GLY A 146 21.13 4.99 -6.61
CA GLY A 146 21.95 4.76 -7.80
C GLY A 146 22.60 6.03 -8.36
N ALA A 147 21.87 7.14 -8.40
CA ALA A 147 22.43 8.44 -8.78
C ALA A 147 23.51 8.92 -7.80
N ASN A 148 23.44 8.51 -6.54
CA ASN A 148 24.42 8.77 -5.50
C ASN A 148 25.61 7.76 -5.52
N GLY A 149 25.63 6.80 -6.45
CA GLY A 149 26.72 5.86 -6.69
C GLY A 149 26.48 4.43 -6.21
N ALA A 150 25.32 4.10 -5.68
CA ALA A 150 24.96 2.72 -5.34
C ALA A 150 24.77 1.87 -6.61
N ARG A 151 25.08 0.56 -6.52
CA ARG A 151 24.72 -0.40 -7.55
C ARG A 151 23.29 -0.85 -7.33
N VAL A 152 22.36 -0.51 -8.25
CA VAL A 152 20.94 -0.88 -8.15
C VAL A 152 20.65 -2.04 -9.09
N LEU A 153 20.06 -3.10 -8.55
CA LEU A 153 19.61 -4.28 -9.29
C LEU A 153 18.17 -4.61 -8.87
N SER A 154 17.41 -5.19 -9.80
CA SER A 154 16.13 -5.82 -9.49
C SER A 154 16.32 -7.33 -9.40
N TYR A 155 15.65 -7.96 -8.44
CA TYR A 155 15.51 -9.41 -8.40
C TYR A 155 14.09 -9.82 -8.75
N ARG A 156 13.93 -11.05 -9.25
CA ARG A 156 12.63 -11.57 -9.68
C ARG A 156 11.62 -11.55 -8.54
N HIS A 157 10.41 -11.14 -8.89
CA HIS A 157 9.30 -11.00 -7.93
C HIS A 157 9.14 -12.21 -7.02
N ARG A 158 9.28 -11.98 -5.71
CA ARG A 158 9.11 -12.97 -4.66
C ARG A 158 10.05 -14.19 -4.80
N SER A 159 11.25 -14.01 -5.36
CA SER A 159 12.22 -15.10 -5.52
C SER A 159 13.43 -14.95 -4.59
N PRO A 160 13.44 -15.66 -3.45
CA PRO A 160 14.61 -15.73 -2.58
C PRO A 160 15.83 -16.34 -3.26
N GLU A 161 15.63 -17.23 -4.24
CA GLU A 161 16.71 -17.87 -5.00
C GLU A 161 17.46 -16.85 -5.88
N ASP A 162 16.72 -16.05 -6.64
CA ASP A 162 17.29 -15.01 -7.49
C ASP A 162 17.97 -13.90 -6.66
N LEU A 163 17.37 -13.56 -5.49
CA LEU A 163 17.98 -12.68 -4.51
C LEU A 163 19.34 -13.24 -4.01
N ALA A 164 19.37 -14.53 -3.66
CA ALA A 164 20.59 -15.20 -3.20
C ALA A 164 21.68 -15.20 -4.27
N ASP A 165 21.33 -15.43 -5.53
CA ASP A 165 22.28 -15.41 -6.67
C ASP A 165 22.92 -14.02 -6.83
N HIS A 166 22.13 -12.94 -6.71
CA HIS A 166 22.64 -11.57 -6.76
C HIS A 166 23.58 -11.25 -5.59
N LEU A 167 23.24 -11.65 -4.37
CA LEU A 167 24.05 -11.43 -3.17
C LEU A 167 25.35 -12.25 -3.23
N ALA A 168 25.27 -13.50 -3.68
CA ALA A 168 26.45 -14.37 -3.86
C ALA A 168 27.44 -13.83 -4.89
N ALA A 169 26.97 -13.08 -5.89
CA ALA A 169 27.81 -12.48 -6.93
C ALA A 169 28.60 -11.24 -6.43
N ALA A 170 28.31 -10.71 -5.24
CA ALA A 170 28.99 -9.55 -4.66
C ALA A 170 29.03 -9.63 -3.12
N PRO A 171 29.64 -10.68 -2.53
CA PRO A 171 29.52 -11.00 -1.09
C PRO A 171 30.14 -9.95 -0.17
N GLU A 172 31.13 -9.21 -0.65
CA GLU A 172 31.83 -8.18 0.15
C GLU A 172 31.14 -6.80 0.10
N ARG A 173 30.07 -6.66 -0.67
CA ARG A 173 29.40 -5.37 -0.85
C ARG A 173 28.27 -5.21 0.14
N PRO A 174 28.27 -4.15 0.99
CA PRO A 174 27.11 -3.84 1.84
C PRO A 174 25.86 -3.73 0.98
N SER A 175 24.79 -4.39 1.40
CA SER A 175 23.60 -4.52 0.56
C SER A 175 22.33 -4.19 1.32
N LEU A 176 21.44 -3.41 0.68
CA LEU A 176 20.09 -3.14 1.11
C LEU A 176 19.11 -3.92 0.21
N VAL A 177 18.40 -4.86 0.79
CA VAL A 177 17.31 -5.60 0.13
C VAL A 177 15.99 -4.92 0.45
N VAL A 178 15.16 -4.70 -0.58
CA VAL A 178 13.92 -3.95 -0.47
C VAL A 178 12.77 -4.75 -1.05
N THR A 179 11.70 -4.94 -0.27
CA THR A 179 10.48 -5.64 -0.67
C THR A 179 9.25 -5.06 0.02
N GLU A 180 8.06 -5.47 -0.43
CA GLU A 180 6.81 -5.25 0.31
C GLU A 180 6.47 -6.51 1.11
N GLY A 181 5.83 -6.37 2.27
CA GLY A 181 5.26 -7.50 3.01
C GLY A 181 4.06 -8.08 2.26
N LEU A 182 3.09 -7.23 1.95
CA LEU A 182 1.93 -7.54 1.12
C LEU A 182 1.92 -6.61 -0.10
N PHE A 183 1.98 -7.18 -1.30
CA PHE A 183 2.01 -6.39 -2.54
C PHE A 183 0.65 -5.77 -2.86
N ALA A 184 0.65 -4.45 -3.05
CA ALA A 184 -0.54 -3.62 -3.24
C ALA A 184 -1.42 -4.01 -4.44
N ASP A 185 -0.80 -4.46 -5.53
CA ASP A 185 -1.46 -4.75 -6.81
C ASP A 185 -2.06 -6.15 -6.87
N SER A 186 -1.48 -7.09 -6.14
CA SER A 186 -1.81 -8.52 -6.24
C SER A 186 -2.33 -9.14 -4.94
N GLY A 187 -2.21 -8.46 -3.80
CA GLY A 187 -2.56 -9.06 -2.52
C GLY A 187 -1.73 -10.29 -2.15
N ARG A 188 -0.57 -10.50 -2.80
CA ARG A 188 0.33 -11.61 -2.50
C ARG A 188 1.34 -11.21 -1.45
N ALA A 189 1.55 -12.04 -0.45
CA ALA A 189 2.62 -11.82 0.51
C ALA A 189 4.00 -12.17 -0.08
N ALA A 190 5.03 -11.41 0.28
CA ALA A 190 6.40 -11.83 0.07
C ALA A 190 6.71 -13.11 0.89
N PRO A 191 7.60 -13.97 0.42
CA PRO A 191 8.13 -15.09 1.22
C PRO A 191 9.15 -14.56 2.25
N VAL A 192 8.66 -13.75 3.21
CA VAL A 192 9.50 -12.95 4.12
C VAL A 192 10.46 -13.83 4.91
N ALA A 193 10.04 -15.02 5.37
CA ALA A 193 10.90 -15.93 6.12
C ALA A 193 12.15 -16.33 5.30
N GLN A 194 11.95 -16.73 4.04
CA GLN A 194 13.05 -17.12 3.16
C GLN A 194 13.94 -15.92 2.79
N ILE A 195 13.34 -14.73 2.57
CA ILE A 195 14.10 -13.50 2.28
C ILE A 195 14.96 -13.12 3.49
N VAL A 196 14.43 -13.19 4.71
CA VAL A 196 15.18 -12.96 5.96
C VAL A 196 16.37 -13.90 6.06
N GLU A 197 16.16 -15.21 5.85
CA GLU A 197 17.24 -16.20 5.90
C GLU A 197 18.34 -15.94 4.87
N VAL A 198 17.96 -15.51 3.66
CA VAL A 198 18.92 -15.11 2.62
C VAL A 198 19.69 -13.86 3.05
N CYS A 199 19.01 -12.82 3.53
CA CYS A 199 19.65 -11.59 4.00
C CYS A 199 20.65 -11.87 5.14
N GLU A 200 20.28 -12.65 6.13
CA GLU A 200 21.17 -13.03 7.24
C GLU A 200 22.40 -13.83 6.77
N ARG A 201 22.21 -14.76 5.83
CA ARG A 201 23.31 -15.57 5.28
C ARG A 201 24.38 -14.72 4.60
N TYR A 202 23.98 -13.64 3.93
CA TYR A 202 24.89 -12.78 3.18
C TYR A 202 25.18 -11.45 3.90
N GLY A 203 24.69 -11.24 5.12
CA GLY A 203 24.89 -10.00 5.87
C GLY A 203 24.22 -8.78 5.24
N ALA A 204 23.15 -8.98 4.49
CA ALA A 204 22.39 -7.90 3.85
C ALA A 204 21.34 -7.30 4.81
N THR A 205 21.15 -6.00 4.75
CA THR A 205 20.09 -5.29 5.46
C THR A 205 18.77 -5.44 4.73
N LEU A 206 17.69 -5.84 5.42
CA LEU A 206 16.35 -5.98 4.83
C LEU A 206 15.45 -4.82 5.24
N LEU A 207 14.83 -4.18 4.25
CA LEU A 207 13.71 -3.26 4.41
C LEU A 207 12.44 -3.89 3.87
N VAL A 208 11.39 -3.92 4.69
CA VAL A 208 10.07 -4.41 4.31
C VAL A 208 9.05 -3.28 4.42
N ASP A 209 8.35 -2.99 3.35
CA ASP A 209 7.19 -2.09 3.36
C ASP A 209 5.94 -2.87 3.79
N GLU A 210 5.42 -2.56 4.96
CA GLU A 210 4.22 -3.18 5.53
C GLU A 210 2.95 -2.36 5.32
N SER A 211 2.97 -1.37 4.41
CA SER A 211 1.83 -0.47 4.16
C SER A 211 0.50 -1.19 3.92
N HIS A 212 0.52 -2.36 3.30
CA HIS A 212 -0.67 -3.16 3.01
C HIS A 212 -0.86 -4.36 3.94
N GLY A 213 0.12 -4.64 4.82
CA GLY A 213 0.05 -5.68 5.86
C GLY A 213 -0.45 -5.15 7.20
N VAL A 214 -0.13 -3.88 7.52
CA VAL A 214 -0.49 -3.22 8.78
C VAL A 214 -2.00 -3.20 8.99
N GLY A 215 -2.45 -3.45 10.22
CA GLY A 215 -3.85 -3.50 10.61
C GLY A 215 -4.61 -4.75 10.15
N LEU A 216 -3.97 -5.66 9.38
CA LEU A 216 -4.62 -6.81 8.72
C LEU A 216 -4.03 -8.15 9.17
N LEU A 217 -2.73 -8.32 9.10
CA LEU A 217 -2.02 -9.57 9.31
C LEU A 217 -1.11 -9.46 10.54
N GLY A 218 -0.66 -10.60 11.08
CA GLY A 218 0.27 -10.63 12.20
C GLY A 218 -0.22 -9.85 13.42
N ARG A 219 -1.51 -9.99 13.77
CA ARG A 219 -2.16 -9.23 14.84
C ARG A 219 -2.08 -7.71 14.63
N GLY A 220 -2.23 -7.28 13.37
CA GLY A 220 -2.14 -5.88 12.95
C GLY A 220 -0.72 -5.36 12.69
N ARG A 221 0.31 -6.19 12.85
CA ARG A 221 1.73 -5.79 12.70
C ARG A 221 2.34 -6.17 11.33
N GLY A 222 1.53 -6.75 10.43
CA GLY A 222 1.94 -7.07 9.07
C GLY A 222 2.50 -8.47 8.86
N VAL A 223 3.03 -8.69 7.66
CA VAL A 223 3.49 -10.00 7.16
C VAL A 223 4.72 -10.50 7.90
N ILE A 224 5.62 -9.61 8.33
CA ILE A 224 6.80 -9.98 9.13
C ILE A 224 6.36 -10.72 10.40
N HIS A 225 5.39 -10.18 11.12
CA HIS A 225 4.83 -10.80 12.33
C HIS A 225 4.06 -12.08 12.03
N GLU A 226 3.23 -12.06 10.97
CA GLU A 226 2.48 -13.24 10.50
C GLU A 226 3.42 -14.42 10.17
N SER A 227 4.59 -14.11 9.59
CA SER A 227 5.61 -15.10 9.23
C SER A 227 6.50 -15.55 10.39
N GLY A 228 6.28 -15.05 11.62
CA GLY A 228 7.13 -15.34 12.77
C GLY A 228 8.53 -14.73 12.71
N MET A 229 8.74 -13.70 11.88
CA MET A 229 10.04 -13.07 11.64
C MET A 229 10.20 -11.73 12.37
N ALA A 230 9.35 -11.46 13.36
CA ALA A 230 9.45 -10.26 14.21
C ALA A 230 10.87 -10.09 14.77
N GLY A 231 11.40 -8.85 14.68
CA GLY A 231 12.76 -8.52 15.14
C GLY A 231 13.90 -9.00 14.23
N ARG A 232 13.62 -9.71 13.12
CA ARG A 232 14.65 -10.16 12.16
C ARG A 232 14.74 -9.29 10.89
N ALA A 233 13.78 -8.43 10.63
CA ALA A 233 13.89 -7.39 9.61
C ALA A 233 14.25 -6.07 10.31
N PRO A 234 15.45 -5.50 10.06
CA PRO A 234 15.92 -4.33 10.80
C PRO A 234 15.22 -3.02 10.42
N LEU A 235 14.56 -2.98 9.26
CA LEU A 235 13.87 -1.80 8.75
C LEU A 235 12.47 -2.17 8.28
N VAL A 236 11.47 -1.46 8.81
CA VAL A 236 10.08 -1.54 8.36
C VAL A 236 9.59 -0.15 8.00
N THR A 237 8.93 -0.02 6.86
CA THR A 237 8.23 1.21 6.48
C THR A 237 6.73 1.00 6.43
N LEU A 238 5.99 2.07 6.65
CA LEU A 238 4.53 2.09 6.69
C LEU A 238 4.00 3.29 5.91
N SER A 239 2.88 3.12 5.21
CA SER A 239 2.00 4.22 4.81
C SER A 239 0.80 4.29 5.74
N PHE A 240 0.40 5.49 6.13
CA PHE A 240 -0.83 5.68 6.92
C PHE A 240 -2.09 5.75 6.04
N GLY A 241 -1.92 5.84 4.72
CA GLY A 241 -3.02 5.92 3.75
C GLY A 241 -3.76 4.60 3.48
N THR A 242 -3.61 3.62 4.36
CA THR A 242 -4.26 2.31 4.30
C THR A 242 -5.06 2.07 5.60
N SER A 243 -4.73 1.04 6.37
CA SER A 243 -5.44 0.69 7.60
C SER A 243 -5.43 1.79 8.69
N LEU A 244 -4.46 2.73 8.66
CA LEU A 244 -4.45 3.85 9.60
C LEU A 244 -5.34 5.04 9.16
N ALA A 245 -5.98 4.94 7.99
CA ALA A 245 -7.01 5.88 7.52
C ALA A 245 -6.62 7.37 7.60
N SER A 246 -5.32 7.69 7.38
CA SER A 246 -4.77 9.03 7.44
C SER A 246 -3.73 9.25 6.34
N GLN A 247 -3.18 10.43 6.23
CA GLN A 247 -1.97 10.65 5.45
C GLN A 247 -0.74 10.44 6.32
N GLY A 248 0.43 10.33 5.67
CA GLY A 248 1.68 10.12 6.36
C GLY A 248 2.29 8.76 6.10
N GLY A 249 3.38 8.51 6.82
CA GLY A 249 4.08 7.24 6.84
C GLY A 249 5.13 7.24 7.92
N ALA A 250 5.76 6.10 8.14
CA ALA A 250 6.82 5.98 9.11
C ALA A 250 7.89 4.98 8.67
N VAL A 251 9.07 5.10 9.24
CA VAL A 251 10.07 4.03 9.31
C VAL A 251 10.26 3.62 10.76
N LEU A 252 10.46 2.32 10.98
CA LEU A 252 10.78 1.71 12.26
C LEU A 252 12.15 1.05 12.15
N ALA A 253 13.02 1.28 13.12
CA ALA A 253 14.36 0.73 13.17
C ALA A 253 14.94 0.80 14.59
N ASP A 254 16.23 0.44 14.74
CA ASP A 254 16.98 0.76 15.94
C ASP A 254 17.14 2.28 16.12
N ALA A 255 17.40 2.71 17.36
CA ALA A 255 17.46 4.13 17.71
C ALA A 255 18.58 4.89 16.95
N ARG A 256 19.70 4.23 16.64
CA ARG A 256 20.82 4.85 15.92
C ARG A 256 20.51 5.07 14.45
N THR A 257 19.84 4.12 13.81
CA THR A 257 19.38 4.24 12.43
C THR A 257 18.35 5.35 12.31
N VAL A 258 17.38 5.42 13.23
CA VAL A 258 16.38 6.50 13.25
C VAL A 258 17.05 7.87 13.47
N ASP A 259 18.01 7.96 14.38
CA ASP A 259 18.76 9.21 14.61
C ASP A 259 19.56 9.65 13.37
N TYR A 260 20.21 8.68 12.69
CA TYR A 260 20.87 8.95 11.42
C TYR A 260 19.91 9.51 10.36
N LEU A 261 18.73 8.88 10.20
CA LEU A 261 17.71 9.34 9.27
C LEU A 261 17.17 10.74 9.60
N ARG A 262 17.00 11.08 10.89
CA ARG A 262 16.61 12.44 11.34
C ARG A 262 17.57 13.50 10.85
N HIS A 263 18.86 13.20 10.72
CA HIS A 263 19.90 14.16 10.39
C HIS A 263 20.34 14.15 8.92
N HIS A 264 20.03 13.08 8.17
CA HIS A 264 20.54 12.92 6.80
C HIS A 264 19.43 12.71 5.76
N CYS A 265 18.25 12.24 6.15
CA CYS A 265 17.17 11.95 5.22
C CYS A 265 16.55 13.24 4.67
N ARG A 266 16.81 13.54 3.40
CA ARG A 266 16.39 14.80 2.76
C ARG A 266 14.87 15.05 2.80
N PRO A 267 13.99 14.07 2.53
CA PRO A 267 12.55 14.27 2.72
C PRO A 267 12.15 14.67 4.14
N GLN A 268 12.86 14.17 5.16
CA GLN A 268 12.63 14.56 6.55
C GLN A 268 13.13 15.98 6.85
N LEU A 269 14.27 16.36 6.28
CA LEU A 269 14.88 17.66 6.54
C LEU A 269 14.23 18.81 5.78
N PHE A 270 13.69 18.57 4.59
CA PHE A 270 13.25 19.61 3.66
C PHE A 270 11.75 19.59 3.35
N ALA A 271 10.96 18.75 4.05
CA ALA A 271 9.51 18.81 4.02
C ALA A 271 8.96 19.33 5.36
N ALA A 272 7.77 19.92 5.33
CA ALA A 272 7.04 20.24 6.55
C ALA A 272 6.67 18.95 7.29
N GLY A 273 6.57 19.00 8.62
CA GLY A 273 6.04 17.91 9.43
C GLY A 273 4.61 17.54 9.03
N LEU A 274 4.22 16.31 9.31
CA LEU A 274 2.84 15.86 9.13
C LEU A 274 1.88 16.79 9.88
N SER A 275 0.71 17.09 9.31
CA SER A 275 -0.23 18.02 9.93
C SER A 275 -0.78 17.49 11.27
N PRO A 276 -1.18 18.36 12.19
CA PRO A 276 -1.74 17.94 13.48
C PRO A 276 -2.93 17.00 13.34
N ALA A 277 -3.87 17.32 12.44
CA ALA A 277 -5.08 16.52 12.23
C ALA A 277 -4.76 15.11 11.73
N GLU A 278 -3.87 15.00 10.75
CA GLU A 278 -3.46 13.71 10.18
C GLU A 278 -2.63 12.89 11.17
N THR A 279 -1.78 13.55 11.97
CA THR A 279 -1.00 12.89 13.02
C THR A 279 -1.93 12.29 14.08
N ALA A 280 -2.90 13.07 14.56
CA ALA A 280 -3.87 12.62 15.57
C ALA A 280 -4.80 11.52 15.03
N ALA A 281 -5.24 11.63 13.77
CA ALA A 281 -6.04 10.59 13.12
C ALA A 281 -5.26 9.26 13.00
N ALA A 282 -4.01 9.31 12.54
CA ALA A 282 -3.15 8.13 12.45
C ALA A 282 -2.91 7.49 13.82
N HIS A 283 -2.68 8.31 14.85
CA HIS A 283 -2.46 7.86 16.22
C HIS A 283 -3.71 7.20 16.83
N ALA A 284 -4.88 7.82 16.66
CA ALA A 284 -6.14 7.25 17.11
C ALA A 284 -6.46 5.93 16.37
N SER A 285 -6.18 5.85 15.08
CA SER A 285 -6.33 4.64 14.28
C SER A 285 -5.38 3.52 14.73
N LEU A 286 -4.12 3.85 15.02
CA LEU A 286 -3.16 2.89 15.56
C LEU A 286 -3.66 2.29 16.89
N ARG A 287 -4.12 3.12 17.81
CA ARG A 287 -4.68 2.68 19.10
C ARG A 287 -5.91 1.78 18.93
N GLU A 288 -6.75 2.08 17.94
CA GLU A 288 -7.89 1.22 17.61
C GLU A 288 -7.45 -0.14 17.06
N ILE A 289 -6.45 -0.19 16.19
CA ILE A 289 -5.86 -1.43 15.68
C ILE A 289 -5.24 -2.24 16.84
N MET A 290 -4.49 -1.59 17.73
CA MET A 290 -3.88 -2.24 18.91
C MET A 290 -4.95 -2.87 19.81
N ARG A 291 -6.06 -2.16 20.05
CA ARG A 291 -7.19 -2.66 20.87
C ARG A 291 -7.87 -3.88 20.25
N GLN A 292 -7.82 -4.01 18.92
CA GLN A 292 -8.43 -5.10 18.17
C GLN A 292 -7.43 -6.16 17.67
N ALA A 293 -6.18 -6.12 18.13
CA ALA A 293 -5.08 -6.94 17.60
C ALA A 293 -5.32 -8.47 17.67
N ASP A 294 -6.19 -8.93 18.58
CA ASP A 294 -6.52 -10.36 18.72
C ASP A 294 -7.69 -10.81 17.82
N ARG A 295 -8.32 -9.90 17.09
CA ARG A 295 -9.41 -10.22 16.16
C ARG A 295 -8.89 -10.32 14.74
N ILE A 296 -9.44 -11.27 13.99
CA ILE A 296 -9.29 -11.28 12.52
C ILE A 296 -10.14 -10.12 11.98
N PRO A 297 -9.57 -9.20 11.19
CA PRO A 297 -10.34 -8.11 10.58
C PRO A 297 -11.47 -8.64 9.70
N ASP A 298 -12.64 -8.00 9.79
CA ASP A 298 -13.81 -8.37 8.97
C ASP A 298 -13.48 -8.25 7.46
N ALA A 299 -12.60 -7.33 7.08
CA ALA A 299 -12.10 -7.18 5.71
C ALA A 299 -11.46 -8.46 5.15
N VAL A 300 -10.76 -9.24 5.99
CA VAL A 300 -10.09 -10.48 5.58
C VAL A 300 -11.14 -11.56 5.32
N THR A 301 -12.06 -11.79 6.26
CA THR A 301 -13.12 -12.79 6.11
C THR A 301 -14.10 -12.44 4.98
N ALA A 302 -14.42 -11.15 4.82
CA ALA A 302 -15.22 -10.65 3.71
C ALA A 302 -14.56 -10.92 2.35
N ALA A 303 -13.25 -10.73 2.25
CA ALA A 303 -12.51 -11.01 1.03
C ALA A 303 -12.42 -12.52 0.73
N GLU A 304 -12.25 -13.36 1.72
CA GLU A 304 -12.27 -14.81 1.55
C GLU A 304 -13.63 -15.29 1.00
N HIS A 305 -14.73 -14.78 1.55
CA HIS A 305 -16.08 -15.07 1.08
C HIS A 305 -16.29 -14.64 -0.38
N LEU A 306 -15.97 -13.36 -0.69
CA LEU A 306 -16.13 -12.82 -2.04
C LEU A 306 -15.22 -13.52 -3.05
N ARG A 307 -13.96 -13.84 -2.69
CA ARG A 307 -13.02 -14.56 -3.54
C ARG A 307 -13.58 -15.93 -3.94
N ALA A 308 -14.01 -16.72 -2.96
CA ALA A 308 -14.58 -18.05 -3.21
C ALA A 308 -15.82 -17.98 -4.12
N ALA A 309 -16.68 -16.97 -3.93
CA ALA A 309 -17.85 -16.75 -4.78
C ALA A 309 -17.47 -16.38 -6.22
N LEU A 310 -16.50 -15.50 -6.42
CA LEU A 310 -16.03 -15.13 -7.76
C LEU A 310 -15.37 -16.30 -8.49
N GLU A 311 -14.58 -17.12 -7.79
CA GLU A 311 -14.01 -18.36 -8.33
C GLU A 311 -15.13 -19.34 -8.74
N ALA A 312 -16.14 -19.54 -7.90
CA ALA A 312 -17.31 -20.40 -8.19
C ALA A 312 -18.13 -19.90 -9.39
N LEU A 313 -18.19 -18.58 -9.60
CA LEU A 313 -18.76 -17.96 -10.79
C LEU A 313 -17.87 -18.10 -12.04
N GLY A 314 -16.64 -18.60 -11.90
CA GLY A 314 -15.70 -18.87 -13.00
C GLY A 314 -14.87 -17.67 -13.42
N PHE A 315 -14.71 -16.65 -12.56
CA PHE A 315 -13.73 -15.57 -12.78
C PHE A 315 -12.30 -16.08 -12.55
N ASP A 316 -11.35 -15.53 -13.30
CA ASP A 316 -9.91 -15.80 -13.11
C ASP A 316 -9.40 -14.92 -11.95
N VAL A 317 -9.46 -15.48 -10.74
CA VAL A 317 -9.01 -14.81 -9.51
C VAL A 317 -7.58 -15.26 -9.19
N GLU A 318 -6.66 -14.30 -9.07
CA GLU A 318 -5.27 -14.64 -8.68
C GLU A 318 -5.19 -14.99 -7.19
N PRO A 319 -4.31 -15.93 -6.82
CA PRO A 319 -4.06 -16.24 -5.41
C PRO A 319 -3.60 -14.99 -4.65
N SER A 320 -4.28 -14.66 -3.57
CA SER A 320 -4.00 -13.50 -2.73
C SER A 320 -4.37 -13.81 -1.27
N ILE A 321 -3.88 -12.98 -0.35
CA ILE A 321 -4.26 -13.01 1.07
C ILE A 321 -4.78 -11.64 1.50
N GLY A 322 -5.44 -11.59 2.66
CA GLY A 322 -6.02 -10.33 3.16
C GLY A 322 -7.15 -9.81 2.26
N PRO A 323 -7.40 -8.49 2.26
CA PRO A 323 -8.60 -7.89 1.70
C PRO A 323 -8.58 -7.67 0.19
N ILE A 324 -7.47 -7.92 -0.48
CA ILE A 324 -7.27 -7.61 -1.90
C ILE A 324 -7.58 -8.86 -2.75
N ILE A 325 -8.46 -8.71 -3.73
CA ILE A 325 -8.89 -9.77 -4.65
C ILE A 325 -8.59 -9.31 -6.08
N PRO A 326 -7.50 -9.79 -6.70
CA PRO A 326 -7.19 -9.45 -8.08
C PRO A 326 -7.95 -10.36 -9.04
N VAL A 327 -8.83 -9.77 -9.83
CA VAL A 327 -9.60 -10.46 -10.89
C VAL A 327 -8.97 -10.16 -12.23
N ARG A 328 -8.49 -11.18 -12.93
CA ARG A 328 -7.72 -11.05 -14.16
C ARG A 328 -8.60 -10.95 -15.40
N PHE A 329 -8.15 -10.16 -16.37
CA PHE A 329 -8.76 -10.00 -17.69
C PHE A 329 -7.75 -10.26 -18.81
N PRO A 330 -8.20 -10.72 -19.98
CA PRO A 330 -7.31 -11.01 -21.11
C PRO A 330 -6.59 -9.77 -21.66
N ASP A 331 -7.26 -8.62 -21.63
CA ASP A 331 -6.79 -7.36 -22.19
C ASP A 331 -7.30 -6.14 -21.41
N GLU A 332 -6.73 -4.98 -21.71
CA GLU A 332 -7.09 -3.71 -21.07
C GLU A 332 -8.53 -3.30 -21.34
N GLN A 333 -9.00 -3.47 -22.59
CA GLN A 333 -10.35 -3.07 -22.98
C GLN A 333 -11.41 -3.87 -22.24
N GLY A 334 -11.22 -5.19 -22.10
CA GLY A 334 -12.10 -6.06 -21.33
C GLY A 334 -12.14 -5.67 -19.85
N MET A 335 -10.99 -5.37 -19.26
CA MET A 335 -10.89 -4.88 -17.88
C MET A 335 -11.62 -3.56 -17.68
N LEU A 336 -11.39 -2.56 -18.53
CA LEU A 336 -12.05 -1.25 -18.45
C LEU A 336 -13.55 -1.34 -18.70
N SER A 337 -13.98 -2.18 -19.65
CA SER A 337 -15.39 -2.45 -19.91
C SER A 337 -16.06 -3.11 -18.72
N ALA A 338 -15.36 -4.04 -18.05
CA ALA A 338 -15.84 -4.69 -16.84
C ALA A 338 -15.98 -3.68 -15.68
N GLN A 339 -14.99 -2.82 -15.47
CA GLN A 339 -15.06 -1.75 -14.46
C GLN A 339 -16.27 -0.84 -14.71
N ARG A 340 -16.45 -0.38 -15.95
CA ARG A 340 -17.57 0.48 -16.32
C ARG A 340 -18.91 -0.20 -16.09
N LEU A 341 -19.03 -1.46 -16.49
CA LEU A 341 -20.25 -2.25 -16.33
C LEU A 341 -20.60 -2.46 -14.86
N LEU A 342 -19.62 -2.73 -14.00
CA LEU A 342 -19.81 -2.83 -12.55
C LEU A 342 -20.24 -1.48 -11.96
N LEU A 343 -19.63 -0.38 -12.39
CA LEU A 343 -19.97 0.96 -11.94
C LEU A 343 -21.41 1.32 -12.31
N ASP A 344 -21.87 0.97 -13.51
CA ASP A 344 -23.26 1.17 -13.95
C ASP A 344 -24.28 0.38 -13.11
N HIS A 345 -23.80 -0.64 -12.38
CA HIS A 345 -24.60 -1.44 -11.45
C HIS A 345 -24.32 -1.11 -9.96
N GLY A 346 -23.74 0.06 -9.69
CA GLY A 346 -23.51 0.55 -8.34
C GLY A 346 -22.32 -0.12 -7.61
N ILE A 347 -21.33 -0.65 -8.34
CA ILE A 347 -20.12 -1.24 -7.75
C ILE A 347 -18.87 -0.56 -8.32
N TYR A 348 -18.02 -0.02 -7.45
CA TYR A 348 -16.74 0.54 -7.86
C TYR A 348 -15.57 -0.38 -7.46
N ALA A 349 -14.78 -0.80 -8.44
CA ALA A 349 -13.52 -1.51 -8.26
C ALA A 349 -12.42 -0.84 -9.10
N ASN A 350 -11.16 -0.92 -8.66
CA ASN A 350 -10.04 -0.25 -9.35
C ASN A 350 -9.56 -1.07 -10.55
N ALA A 351 -9.50 -0.45 -11.73
CA ALA A 351 -8.73 -0.98 -12.84
C ALA A 351 -7.23 -0.75 -12.60
N VAL A 352 -6.45 -1.81 -12.50
CA VAL A 352 -4.99 -1.73 -12.39
C VAL A 352 -4.41 -1.72 -13.79
N LEU A 353 -3.97 -0.55 -14.22
CA LEU A 353 -3.27 -0.40 -15.49
C LEU A 353 -1.84 -0.91 -15.29
N ALA A 354 -1.53 -1.95 -15.99
CA ALA A 354 -0.28 -2.66 -15.82
C ALA A 354 0.95 -1.78 -16.09
N ALA A 355 1.85 -1.69 -15.12
CA ALA A 355 3.25 -1.58 -15.46
C ALA A 355 3.63 -2.81 -16.31
N ALA A 356 4.48 -2.64 -17.32
CA ALA A 356 4.78 -3.67 -18.32
C ALA A 356 4.98 -5.06 -17.68
N GLY A 357 4.16 -6.03 -18.07
CA GLY A 357 4.26 -7.43 -17.64
C GLY A 357 3.36 -7.86 -16.47
N ALA A 358 2.59 -6.98 -15.85
CA ALA A 358 1.75 -7.35 -14.69
C ALA A 358 0.36 -7.90 -15.06
N GLY A 359 -0.06 -7.83 -16.32
CA GLY A 359 -1.41 -8.25 -16.78
C GLY A 359 -2.51 -7.26 -16.40
N HIS A 360 -3.70 -7.42 -16.96
CA HIS A 360 -4.86 -6.55 -16.76
C HIS A 360 -5.74 -7.12 -15.67
N ARG A 361 -6.00 -6.37 -14.60
CA ARG A 361 -6.82 -6.85 -13.48
C ARG A 361 -7.70 -5.76 -12.88
N LEU A 362 -8.88 -6.15 -12.45
CA LEU A 362 -9.62 -5.37 -11.46
C LEU A 362 -9.10 -5.74 -10.07
N ARG A 363 -8.73 -4.74 -9.31
CA ARG A 363 -8.39 -4.84 -7.91
C ARG A 363 -9.65 -4.59 -7.08
N VAL A 364 -10.29 -5.68 -6.67
CA VAL A 364 -11.45 -5.66 -5.78
C VAL A 364 -10.96 -5.70 -4.35
N VAL A 365 -11.47 -4.84 -3.49
CA VAL A 365 -10.99 -4.69 -2.11
C VAL A 365 -12.16 -4.71 -1.14
N CYS A 366 -12.11 -5.63 -0.18
CA CYS A 366 -13.01 -5.61 0.95
C CYS A 366 -12.45 -4.74 2.09
N THR A 367 -13.36 -4.17 2.88
CA THR A 367 -13.05 -3.40 4.09
C THR A 367 -13.92 -3.88 5.25
N ASP A 368 -13.60 -3.50 6.49
CA ASP A 368 -14.43 -3.82 7.66
C ASP A 368 -15.86 -3.22 7.58
N ALA A 369 -16.09 -2.36 6.58
CA ALA A 369 -17.42 -1.80 6.34
C ALA A 369 -18.36 -2.71 5.53
N HIS A 370 -17.83 -3.72 4.82
CA HIS A 370 -18.66 -4.59 4.00
C HIS A 370 -19.36 -5.66 4.81
N THR A 371 -20.71 -5.59 4.86
CA THR A 371 -21.52 -6.61 5.52
C THR A 371 -21.74 -7.82 4.62
N PRO A 372 -22.09 -8.99 5.17
CA PRO A 372 -22.45 -10.16 4.37
C PRO A 372 -23.53 -9.88 3.34
N GLU A 373 -24.56 -9.10 3.72
CA GLU A 373 -25.68 -8.75 2.83
C GLU A 373 -25.22 -7.87 1.66
N ALA A 374 -24.31 -6.93 1.90
CA ALA A 374 -23.73 -6.09 0.86
C ALA A 374 -22.88 -6.93 -0.11
N LEU A 375 -22.13 -7.90 0.42
CA LEU A 375 -21.33 -8.82 -0.41
C LEU A 375 -22.20 -9.77 -1.22
N ASP A 376 -23.31 -10.29 -0.68
CA ASP A 376 -24.26 -11.10 -1.41
C ASP A 376 -24.88 -10.33 -2.58
N ALA A 377 -25.20 -9.05 -2.38
CA ALA A 377 -25.67 -8.18 -3.47
C ALA A 377 -24.59 -7.99 -4.54
N VAL A 378 -23.34 -7.78 -4.16
CA VAL A 378 -22.18 -7.69 -5.07
C VAL A 378 -22.01 -8.99 -5.86
N ILE A 379 -22.05 -10.15 -5.20
CA ILE A 379 -21.95 -11.47 -5.83
C ILE A 379 -23.08 -11.66 -6.83
N GLY A 380 -24.30 -11.22 -6.46
CA GLY A 380 -25.47 -11.24 -7.37
C GLY A 380 -25.23 -10.45 -8.65
N VAL A 381 -24.65 -9.25 -8.56
CA VAL A 381 -24.29 -8.43 -9.72
C VAL A 381 -23.22 -9.11 -10.58
N PHE A 382 -22.15 -9.62 -9.99
CA PHE A 382 -21.13 -10.38 -10.72
C PHE A 382 -21.74 -11.59 -11.44
N GLY A 383 -22.66 -12.33 -10.79
CA GLY A 383 -23.37 -13.43 -11.39
C GLY A 383 -24.23 -13.04 -12.60
N GLN A 384 -24.99 -11.94 -12.49
CA GLN A 384 -25.81 -11.41 -13.56
C GLN A 384 -24.99 -10.94 -14.77
N LEU A 385 -23.82 -10.36 -14.51
CA LEU A 385 -22.94 -9.82 -15.53
C LEU A 385 -21.91 -10.83 -16.04
N ARG A 386 -21.91 -12.05 -15.50
CA ARG A 386 -20.90 -13.08 -15.79
C ARG A 386 -20.63 -13.27 -17.29
N GLU A 387 -21.67 -13.45 -18.10
CA GLU A 387 -21.53 -13.67 -19.54
C GLU A 387 -20.94 -12.48 -20.28
N LYS A 388 -21.11 -11.25 -19.76
CA LYS A 388 -20.55 -10.02 -20.30
C LYS A 388 -19.14 -9.75 -19.80
N LEU A 389 -18.81 -10.19 -18.56
CA LEU A 389 -17.52 -9.93 -17.91
C LEU A 389 -16.48 -11.01 -18.24
N ILE A 390 -16.91 -12.25 -18.51
CA ILE A 390 -16.03 -13.36 -18.90
C ILE A 390 -16.24 -13.61 -20.39
N PRO A 391 -15.25 -13.28 -21.26
CA PRO A 391 -15.33 -13.64 -22.65
C PRO A 391 -15.49 -15.15 -22.79
N GLN A 392 -16.50 -15.61 -23.53
CA GLN A 392 -16.62 -17.02 -23.89
C GLN A 392 -15.31 -17.45 -24.56
N ARG A 393 -14.63 -18.44 -24.01
CA ARG A 393 -13.51 -19.07 -24.71
C ARG A 393 -14.08 -19.54 -26.06
N ARG A 394 -13.64 -18.94 -27.18
CA ARG A 394 -13.91 -19.51 -28.50
C ARG A 394 -13.37 -20.94 -28.42
N GLN A 395 -14.27 -21.93 -28.60
CA GLN A 395 -13.83 -23.29 -28.82
C GLN A 395 -12.91 -23.23 -30.04
N PRO A 396 -11.72 -23.84 -29.98
CA PRO A 396 -10.92 -23.99 -31.18
C PRO A 396 -11.72 -24.86 -32.17
N ASP A 397 -11.91 -24.34 -33.38
CA ASP A 397 -12.47 -25.06 -34.53
C ASP A 397 -11.62 -26.28 -34.88
#